data_c5e322168d3bba090dfc77fc32393100
#
_entry.id   c5e322168d3bba090dfc77fc32393100
#
_cell.length_a   1.000
_cell.length_b   1.000
_cell.length_c   1.000
_cell.angle_alpha   90.00
_cell.angle_beta   90.00
_cell.angle_gamma   90.00
#
_symmetry.space_group_name_H-M   'P 1'
#
loop_
_entity.id
_entity.type
_entity.pdbx_description
1 polymer ?
#
loop_
_entity_poly.entity_id
_entity_poly.type
_entity_poly.pdbx_seq_one_letter_code
_entity_poly.pdbx_strand_id
1 'polypeptide(L)'
;DANLDGMRAALRDDTSLVYLVNPNNPIPNVIEGRSMREFVLEMAEDHLVFVDEAYHEYVEDPSYESMIGLIAEGHNNIIVSRTASKIYGLAGLRVGFGYAHPDLIQEMRWRKTGQNTILGIVAAHASYLDDEFPKFSIRKNQESKAIVAKMCDELGLRYVKSNTNFTFIQTGMDNETLQSQMGEYGILTGRNFPPFNNEWSRISMSKPEEMEYFVQVYKTHFT
;
A
#
# COMPACT_ATOMS: atom_id res chain seq x y z
N ASP A 1 11.92 -8.07 1.16
CA ASP A 1 12.01 -7.22 -0.03
C ASP A 1 11.44 -7.95 -1.23
N ALA A 2 10.93 -7.22 -2.24
CA ALA A 2 10.48 -7.84 -3.48
C ALA A 2 11.66 -8.53 -4.18
N ASN A 3 11.42 -9.75 -4.64
CA ASN A 3 12.44 -10.54 -5.34
C ASN A 3 12.28 -10.35 -6.86
N LEU A 4 12.84 -9.27 -7.40
CA LEU A 4 12.77 -8.96 -8.83
C LEU A 4 13.43 -10.04 -9.70
N ASP A 5 14.52 -10.66 -9.23
CA ASP A 5 15.18 -11.76 -9.96
C ASP A 5 14.31 -13.02 -9.97
N GLY A 6 13.63 -13.30 -8.85
CA GLY A 6 12.64 -14.37 -8.81
C GLY A 6 11.45 -14.12 -9.74
N MET A 7 11.03 -12.86 -9.91
CA MET A 7 9.99 -12.50 -10.87
C MET A 7 10.47 -12.72 -12.31
N ARG A 8 11.71 -12.31 -12.64
CA ARG A 8 12.31 -12.62 -13.97
C ARG A 8 12.33 -14.12 -14.25
N ALA A 9 12.77 -14.91 -13.27
CA ALA A 9 12.86 -16.36 -13.40
C ALA A 9 11.48 -17.06 -13.50
N ALA A 10 10.41 -16.40 -13.07
CA ALA A 10 9.05 -16.91 -13.12
C ALA A 10 8.31 -16.59 -14.43
N LEU A 11 8.88 -15.77 -15.31
CA LEU A 11 8.29 -15.46 -16.62
C LEU A 11 8.17 -16.72 -17.47
N ARG A 12 7.10 -16.77 -18.26
CA ARG A 12 6.82 -17.83 -19.23
C ARG A 12 6.48 -17.21 -20.58
N ASP A 13 6.54 -17.99 -21.64
CA ASP A 13 6.23 -17.56 -23.01
C ASP A 13 4.79 -17.00 -23.15
N ASP A 14 3.88 -17.40 -22.25
CA ASP A 14 2.49 -16.95 -22.22
C ASP A 14 2.22 -15.82 -21.20
N THR A 15 3.24 -15.27 -20.55
CA THR A 15 3.09 -14.14 -19.61
C THR A 15 2.65 -12.90 -20.39
N SER A 16 1.49 -12.36 -20.04
CA SER A 16 0.94 -11.15 -20.69
C SER A 16 1.00 -9.92 -19.80
N LEU A 17 1.05 -10.12 -18.48
CA LEU A 17 1.00 -9.04 -17.48
C LEU A 17 1.99 -9.30 -16.37
N VAL A 18 2.78 -8.29 -16.04
CA VAL A 18 3.59 -8.23 -14.83
C VAL A 18 2.93 -7.23 -13.87
N TYR A 19 2.54 -7.72 -12.68
CA TYR A 19 1.85 -6.92 -11.67
C TYR A 19 2.76 -6.64 -10.48
N LEU A 20 2.97 -5.37 -10.16
CA LEU A 20 3.81 -4.89 -9.07
C LEU A 20 2.98 -4.02 -8.11
N VAL A 21 3.24 -4.13 -6.81
CA VAL A 21 2.65 -3.27 -5.78
C VAL A 21 3.78 -2.55 -5.06
N ASN A 22 3.85 -1.23 -5.19
CA ASN A 22 4.95 -0.45 -4.61
C ASN A 22 4.47 0.95 -4.17
N PRO A 23 4.33 1.24 -2.87
CA PRO A 23 4.62 0.40 -1.68
C PRO A 23 3.77 -0.85 -1.57
N ASN A 24 4.36 -1.91 -1.01
CA ASN A 24 3.72 -3.23 -0.98
C ASN A 24 2.71 -3.40 0.18
N ASN A 25 1.85 -4.39 0.05
CA ASN A 25 0.88 -4.86 1.04
C ASN A 25 0.80 -6.41 0.96
N PRO A 26 1.04 -7.16 2.05
CA PRO A 26 0.97 -6.77 3.47
C PRO A 26 2.29 -6.26 4.07
N ILE A 27 3.42 -6.44 3.42
CA ILE A 27 4.73 -5.99 3.91
C ILE A 27 4.96 -4.56 3.41
N PRO A 28 4.97 -3.53 4.28
CA PRO A 28 4.89 -2.13 3.89
C PRO A 28 6.24 -1.53 3.47
N ASN A 29 7.04 -2.28 2.73
CA ASN A 29 8.30 -1.84 2.16
C ASN A 29 8.13 -1.22 0.77
N VAL A 30 9.17 -0.60 0.29
CA VAL A 30 9.31 -0.12 -1.09
C VAL A 30 10.47 -0.83 -1.78
N ILE A 31 10.39 -0.90 -3.10
CA ILE A 31 11.52 -1.25 -3.95
C ILE A 31 12.27 0.05 -4.24
N GLU A 32 13.59 0.01 -4.19
CA GLU A 32 14.45 1.15 -4.53
C GLU A 32 14.15 1.61 -5.96
N GLY A 33 14.00 2.94 -6.15
CA GLY A 33 13.47 3.53 -7.37
C GLY A 33 14.22 3.16 -8.64
N ARG A 34 15.55 3.19 -8.59
CA ARG A 34 16.36 2.82 -9.76
C ARG A 34 16.16 1.35 -10.15
N SER A 35 16.18 0.45 -9.19
CA SER A 35 15.98 -0.98 -9.42
C SER A 35 14.56 -1.27 -9.94
N MET A 36 13.58 -0.55 -9.37
CA MET A 36 12.19 -0.65 -9.83
C MET A 36 12.03 -0.16 -11.27
N ARG A 37 12.63 0.99 -11.59
CA ARG A 37 12.59 1.59 -12.91
C ARG A 37 13.25 0.66 -13.97
N GLU A 38 14.45 0.15 -13.68
CA GLU A 38 15.16 -0.77 -14.55
C GLU A 38 14.32 -2.02 -14.83
N PHE A 39 13.72 -2.61 -13.79
CA PHE A 39 12.87 -3.77 -13.92
C PHE A 39 11.59 -3.48 -14.73
N VAL A 40 10.92 -2.38 -14.46
CA VAL A 40 9.68 -2.00 -15.18
C VAL A 40 9.96 -1.78 -16.65
N LEU A 41 11.06 -1.10 -17.00
CA LEU A 41 11.46 -0.88 -18.40
C LEU A 41 11.78 -2.20 -19.11
N GLU A 42 12.55 -3.08 -18.48
CA GLU A 42 12.86 -4.41 -19.02
C GLU A 42 11.58 -5.23 -19.29
N MET A 43 10.67 -5.27 -18.33
CA MET A 43 9.40 -6.01 -18.49
C MET A 43 8.47 -5.39 -19.54
N ALA A 44 8.49 -4.07 -19.68
CA ALA A 44 7.61 -3.36 -20.62
C ALA A 44 8.02 -3.52 -22.09
N GLU A 45 9.17 -4.12 -22.39
CA GLU A 45 9.56 -4.47 -23.77
C GLU A 45 8.61 -5.50 -24.38
N ASP A 46 8.23 -6.53 -23.61
CA ASP A 46 7.45 -7.67 -24.12
C ASP A 46 6.11 -7.88 -23.38
N HIS A 47 5.89 -7.22 -22.25
CA HIS A 47 4.73 -7.44 -21.37
C HIS A 47 4.02 -6.14 -21.04
N LEU A 48 2.73 -6.23 -20.70
CA LEU A 48 2.05 -5.14 -20.03
C LEU A 48 2.50 -5.10 -18.55
N VAL A 49 2.98 -3.96 -18.08
CA VAL A 49 3.37 -3.78 -16.66
C VAL A 49 2.33 -2.94 -15.94
N PHE A 50 1.81 -3.48 -14.85
CA PHE A 50 0.90 -2.76 -13.97
C PHE A 50 1.57 -2.50 -12.63
N VAL A 51 1.69 -1.22 -12.25
CA VAL A 51 2.26 -0.78 -10.98
C VAL A 51 1.17 -0.18 -10.11
N ASP A 52 0.86 -0.83 -8.99
CA ASP A 52 -0.10 -0.33 -8.01
C ASP A 52 0.61 0.55 -6.99
N GLU A 53 0.38 1.86 -7.07
CA GLU A 53 0.92 2.88 -6.18
C GLU A 53 -0.14 3.38 -5.17
N ALA A 54 -1.01 2.52 -4.69
CA ALA A 54 -2.10 2.89 -3.78
C ALA A 54 -1.66 3.54 -2.47
N TYR A 55 -0.40 3.42 -2.10
CA TYR A 55 0.18 4.00 -0.87
C TYR A 55 1.27 5.04 -1.13
N HIS A 56 1.42 5.47 -2.37
CA HIS A 56 2.45 6.39 -2.84
C HIS A 56 2.63 7.63 -1.95
N GLU A 57 1.52 8.25 -1.51
CA GLU A 57 1.56 9.49 -0.75
C GLU A 57 2.11 9.33 0.68
N TYR A 58 2.18 8.10 1.20
CA TYR A 58 2.70 7.82 2.55
C TYR A 58 4.20 7.56 2.59
N VAL A 59 4.86 7.48 1.43
CA VAL A 59 6.28 7.09 1.36
C VAL A 59 7.17 8.15 1.98
N GLU A 60 8.05 7.70 2.88
CA GLU A 60 9.07 8.51 3.54
C GLU A 60 10.50 8.13 3.07
N ASP A 61 10.64 7.02 2.35
CA ASP A 61 11.91 6.54 1.86
C ASP A 61 12.39 7.36 0.67
N PRO A 62 13.54 8.06 0.78
CA PRO A 62 14.04 8.91 -0.30
C PRO A 62 14.53 8.13 -1.54
N SER A 63 14.72 6.82 -1.41
CA SER A 63 15.08 5.97 -2.56
C SER A 63 13.89 5.61 -3.44
N TYR A 64 12.67 5.88 -2.98
CA TYR A 64 11.46 5.57 -3.75
C TYR A 64 11.31 6.51 -4.95
N GLU A 65 10.91 5.93 -6.07
CA GLU A 65 10.52 6.66 -7.28
C GLU A 65 9.16 6.14 -7.78
N SER A 66 8.26 7.06 -8.13
CA SER A 66 7.01 6.70 -8.79
C SER A 66 7.23 6.39 -10.25
N MET A 67 6.65 5.31 -10.75
CA MET A 67 6.76 4.90 -12.15
C MET A 67 5.88 5.72 -13.10
N ILE A 68 5.12 6.69 -12.59
CA ILE A 68 4.32 7.60 -13.44
C ILE A 68 5.20 8.42 -14.40
N GLY A 69 6.45 8.70 -14.03
CA GLY A 69 7.43 9.39 -14.87
C GLY A 69 7.68 8.68 -16.19
N LEU A 70 7.69 7.35 -16.20
CA LEU A 70 7.89 6.54 -17.41
C LEU A 70 6.78 6.76 -18.45
N ILE A 71 5.55 7.02 -18.01
CA ILE A 71 4.43 7.31 -18.90
C ILE A 71 4.64 8.67 -19.57
N ALA A 72 5.13 9.67 -18.83
CA ALA A 72 5.47 11.00 -19.37
C ALA A 72 6.65 10.93 -20.37
N GLU A 73 7.54 9.96 -20.22
CA GLU A 73 8.65 9.69 -21.15
C GLU A 73 8.19 8.97 -22.43
N GLY A 74 6.91 8.52 -22.49
CA GLY A 74 6.31 7.94 -23.68
C GLY A 74 6.28 6.40 -23.72
N HIS A 75 6.58 5.74 -22.62
CA HIS A 75 6.47 4.28 -22.53
C HIS A 75 5.00 3.85 -22.56
N ASN A 76 4.64 2.96 -23.48
CA ASN A 76 3.25 2.64 -23.83
C ASN A 76 2.70 1.34 -23.22
N ASN A 77 3.54 0.48 -22.65
CA ASN A 77 3.15 -0.78 -22.02
C ASN A 77 3.10 -0.71 -20.49
N ILE A 78 2.95 0.49 -19.92
CA ILE A 78 2.96 0.69 -18.46
C ILE A 78 1.64 1.31 -18.02
N ILE A 79 1.06 0.75 -16.97
CA ILE A 79 -0.08 1.32 -16.25
C ILE A 79 0.36 1.59 -14.81
N VAL A 80 0.15 2.80 -14.31
CA VAL A 80 0.30 3.12 -12.88
C VAL A 80 -1.08 3.38 -12.29
N SER A 81 -1.44 2.73 -11.20
CA SER A 81 -2.69 2.99 -10.50
C SER A 81 -2.48 3.77 -9.21
N ARG A 82 -3.42 4.67 -8.90
CA ARG A 82 -3.54 5.38 -7.63
C ARG A 82 -4.99 5.40 -7.17
N THR A 83 -5.22 5.71 -5.91
CA THR A 83 -6.56 5.61 -5.34
C THR A 83 -6.89 6.76 -4.38
N ALA A 84 -8.11 7.22 -4.40
CA ALA A 84 -8.64 8.11 -3.38
C ALA A 84 -9.01 7.37 -2.06
N SER A 85 -8.88 6.05 -2.02
CA SER A 85 -9.31 5.20 -0.90
C SER A 85 -8.43 5.29 0.34
N LYS A 86 -7.17 5.73 0.22
CA LYS A 86 -6.19 5.69 1.30
C LYS A 86 -6.02 7.07 1.94
N ILE A 87 -5.10 7.87 1.44
CA ILE A 87 -4.78 9.15 2.04
C ILE A 87 -5.96 10.12 2.10
N TYR A 88 -6.84 10.09 1.10
CA TYR A 88 -8.03 10.95 1.05
C TYR A 88 -9.23 10.40 1.81
N GLY A 89 -9.15 9.21 2.41
CA GLY A 89 -10.22 8.62 3.22
C GLY A 89 -11.48 8.22 2.47
N LEU A 90 -11.46 8.16 1.14
CA LEU A 90 -12.65 7.96 0.28
C LEU A 90 -12.87 6.49 -0.12
N ALA A 91 -12.44 5.53 0.70
CA ALA A 91 -12.55 4.10 0.39
C ALA A 91 -13.97 3.65 0.04
N GLY A 92 -14.98 4.19 0.74
CA GLY A 92 -16.39 3.88 0.51
C GLY A 92 -16.96 4.41 -0.83
N LEU A 93 -16.32 5.40 -1.43
CA LEU A 93 -16.77 6.01 -2.69
C LEU A 93 -16.23 5.30 -3.94
N ARG A 94 -15.33 4.35 -3.80
CA ARG A 94 -14.80 3.49 -4.86
C ARG A 94 -14.21 4.25 -6.05
N VAL A 95 -13.32 5.21 -5.79
CA VAL A 95 -12.64 5.99 -6.83
C VAL A 95 -11.15 5.71 -6.84
N GLY A 96 -10.63 5.41 -8.02
CA GLY A 96 -9.22 5.26 -8.31
C GLY A 96 -8.90 5.80 -9.69
N PHE A 97 -7.62 5.91 -10.00
CA PHE A 97 -7.08 6.48 -11.22
C PHE A 97 -6.08 5.50 -11.83
N GLY A 98 -6.16 5.35 -13.15
CA GLY A 98 -5.15 4.67 -13.94
C GLY A 98 -4.47 5.66 -14.86
N TYR A 99 -3.15 5.69 -14.82
CA TYR A 99 -2.29 6.49 -15.69
C TYR A 99 -1.62 5.54 -16.68
N ALA A 100 -1.65 5.87 -17.95
CA ALA A 100 -0.99 5.11 -19.02
C ALA A 100 -0.82 5.99 -20.26
N HIS A 101 -0.10 5.49 -21.25
CA HIS A 101 -0.04 6.14 -22.57
C HIS A 101 -1.45 6.33 -23.16
N PRO A 102 -1.73 7.45 -23.87
CA PRO A 102 -3.06 7.73 -24.41
C PRO A 102 -3.70 6.60 -25.22
N ASP A 103 -2.93 5.90 -26.03
CA ASP A 103 -3.43 4.78 -26.85
C ASP A 103 -3.93 3.63 -25.96
N LEU A 104 -3.17 3.29 -24.91
CA LEU A 104 -3.58 2.27 -23.94
C LEU A 104 -4.82 2.68 -23.15
N ILE A 105 -4.92 3.96 -22.75
CA ILE A 105 -6.13 4.53 -22.12
C ILE A 105 -7.34 4.40 -23.05
N GLN A 106 -7.18 4.65 -24.34
CA GLN A 106 -8.27 4.50 -25.31
C GLN A 106 -8.74 3.05 -25.39
N GLU A 107 -7.84 2.08 -25.49
CA GLU A 107 -8.15 0.66 -25.48
C GLU A 107 -8.89 0.22 -24.20
N MET A 108 -8.44 0.70 -23.03
CA MET A 108 -9.11 0.43 -21.75
C MET A 108 -10.52 1.02 -21.69
N ARG A 109 -10.73 2.24 -22.22
CA ARG A 109 -12.05 2.89 -22.24
C ARG A 109 -13.08 2.09 -23.04
N TRP A 110 -12.71 1.52 -24.17
CA TRP A 110 -13.59 0.69 -24.99
C TRP A 110 -14.06 -0.59 -24.26
N ARG A 111 -13.26 -1.09 -23.31
CA ARG A 111 -13.54 -2.31 -22.56
C ARG A 111 -14.19 -2.04 -21.19
N LYS A 112 -14.36 -0.77 -20.83
CA LYS A 112 -14.95 -0.40 -19.55
C LYS A 112 -16.44 -0.73 -19.52
N THR A 113 -16.87 -1.58 -18.59
CA THR A 113 -18.25 -2.06 -18.47
C THR A 113 -19.08 -1.34 -17.41
N GLY A 114 -18.49 -0.49 -16.57
CA GLY A 114 -19.14 0.20 -15.47
C GLY A 114 -18.97 1.71 -15.54
N GLN A 115 -19.80 2.42 -14.81
CA GLN A 115 -19.68 3.87 -14.60
C GLN A 115 -19.26 4.15 -13.16
N ASN A 116 -18.40 5.15 -12.98
CA ASN A 116 -18.07 5.63 -11.65
C ASN A 116 -19.26 6.40 -11.06
N THR A 117 -19.44 6.30 -9.75
CA THR A 117 -20.43 7.13 -9.08
C THR A 117 -20.07 8.62 -9.21
N ILE A 118 -21.05 9.44 -9.59
CA ILE A 118 -20.82 10.89 -9.72
C ILE A 118 -20.41 11.52 -8.39
N LEU A 119 -20.94 11.04 -7.27
CA LEU A 119 -20.58 11.50 -5.93
C LEU A 119 -19.09 11.20 -5.62
N GLY A 120 -18.62 10.02 -6.03
CA GLY A 120 -17.21 9.65 -5.89
C GLY A 120 -16.29 10.55 -6.72
N ILE A 121 -16.66 10.83 -7.96
CA ILE A 121 -15.87 11.72 -8.84
C ILE A 121 -15.78 13.13 -8.26
N VAL A 122 -16.90 13.71 -7.83
CA VAL A 122 -16.95 15.06 -7.26
C VAL A 122 -16.13 15.13 -5.96
N ALA A 123 -16.29 14.15 -5.07
CA ALA A 123 -15.54 14.09 -3.82
C ALA A 123 -14.04 13.92 -4.06
N ALA A 124 -13.63 13.01 -4.96
CA ALA A 124 -12.23 12.83 -5.31
C ALA A 124 -11.64 14.10 -5.92
N HIS A 125 -12.35 14.75 -6.84
CA HIS A 125 -11.89 16.02 -7.43
C HIS A 125 -11.65 17.08 -6.35
N ALA A 126 -12.60 17.28 -5.43
CA ALA A 126 -12.45 18.23 -4.34
C ALA A 126 -11.24 17.88 -3.43
N SER A 127 -11.06 16.58 -3.11
CA SER A 127 -9.96 16.11 -2.27
C SER A 127 -8.59 16.28 -2.91
N TYR A 128 -8.48 16.12 -4.23
CA TYR A 128 -7.22 16.33 -4.96
C TYR A 128 -6.85 17.81 -5.12
N LEU A 129 -7.78 18.72 -4.88
CA LEU A 129 -7.53 20.17 -4.83
C LEU A 129 -7.23 20.67 -3.41
N ASP A 130 -7.34 19.81 -2.40
CA ASP A 130 -7.04 20.14 -1.00
C ASP A 130 -5.60 19.70 -0.67
N ASP A 131 -4.68 20.67 -0.60
CA ASP A 131 -3.29 20.41 -0.25
C ASP A 131 -3.06 20.19 1.26
N GLU A 132 -3.99 20.60 2.12
CA GLU A 132 -3.80 20.57 3.56
C GLU A 132 -4.22 19.22 4.18
N PHE A 133 -5.29 18.62 3.68
CA PHE A 133 -5.77 17.33 4.21
C PHE A 133 -4.75 16.19 4.03
N PRO A 134 -4.10 15.99 2.86
CA PRO A 134 -3.05 14.99 2.71
C PRO A 134 -1.87 15.22 3.67
N LYS A 135 -1.42 16.47 3.82
CA LYS A 135 -0.35 16.81 4.78
C LYS A 135 -0.74 16.49 6.23
N PHE A 136 -1.97 16.81 6.60
CA PHE A 136 -2.53 16.44 7.90
C PHE A 136 -2.56 14.91 8.08
N SER A 137 -3.05 14.17 7.09
CA SER A 137 -3.13 12.71 7.12
C SER A 137 -1.76 12.06 7.25
N ILE A 138 -0.75 12.56 6.52
CA ILE A 138 0.63 12.08 6.62
C ILE A 138 1.16 12.29 8.03
N ARG A 139 1.04 13.52 8.58
CA ARG A 139 1.51 13.80 9.95
C ARG A 139 0.87 12.87 10.98
N LYS A 140 -0.45 12.68 10.92
CA LYS A 140 -1.17 11.80 11.86
C LYS A 140 -0.76 10.34 11.71
N ASN A 141 -0.54 9.89 10.49
CA ASN A 141 -0.01 8.56 10.23
C ASN A 141 1.40 8.37 10.79
N GLN A 142 2.27 9.37 10.67
CA GLN A 142 3.63 9.35 11.24
C GLN A 142 3.60 9.31 12.76
N GLU A 143 2.77 10.13 13.41
CA GLU A 143 2.56 10.10 14.86
C GLU A 143 2.11 8.70 15.32
N SER A 144 1.14 8.12 14.65
CA SER A 144 0.62 6.77 14.96
C SER A 144 1.67 5.66 14.74
N LYS A 145 2.43 5.73 13.65
CA LYS A 145 3.55 4.80 13.41
C LYS A 145 4.61 4.88 14.49
N ALA A 146 4.95 6.09 14.95
CA ALA A 146 5.94 6.29 15.99
C ALA A 146 5.50 5.68 17.34
N ILE A 147 4.22 5.78 17.70
CA ILE A 147 3.65 5.16 18.91
C ILE A 147 3.81 3.63 18.85
N VAL A 148 3.47 3.02 17.72
CA VAL A 148 3.56 1.56 17.56
C VAL A 148 5.02 1.10 17.47
N ALA A 149 5.88 1.81 16.75
CA ALA A 149 7.30 1.49 16.66
C ALA A 149 7.95 1.52 18.05
N LYS A 150 7.67 2.55 18.85
CA LYS A 150 8.16 2.64 20.24
C LYS A 150 7.73 1.43 21.07
N MET A 151 6.48 0.98 20.95
CA MET A 151 6.02 -0.25 21.63
C MET A 151 6.83 -1.46 21.18
N CYS A 152 7.03 -1.62 19.89
CA CYS A 152 7.80 -2.76 19.36
C CYS A 152 9.25 -2.75 19.89
N ASP A 153 9.90 -1.58 19.89
CA ASP A 153 11.27 -1.43 20.40
C ASP A 153 11.35 -1.76 21.91
N GLU A 154 10.41 -1.28 22.71
CA GLU A 154 10.35 -1.54 24.15
C GLU A 154 10.10 -3.02 24.48
N LEU A 155 9.37 -3.72 23.65
CA LEU A 155 9.01 -5.14 23.82
C LEU A 155 9.97 -6.09 23.06
N GLY A 156 10.94 -5.57 22.31
CA GLY A 156 11.84 -6.37 21.48
C GLY A 156 11.15 -7.08 20.32
N LEU A 157 10.00 -6.59 19.85
CA LEU A 157 9.26 -7.16 18.72
C LEU A 157 9.88 -6.72 17.41
N ARG A 158 10.01 -7.65 16.47
CA ARG A 158 10.42 -7.32 15.11
C ARG A 158 9.24 -6.71 14.35
N TYR A 159 9.50 -5.64 13.61
CA TYR A 159 8.50 -5.02 12.73
C TYR A 159 9.14 -4.48 11.46
N VAL A 160 8.33 -4.26 10.44
CA VAL A 160 8.79 -3.67 9.18
C VAL A 160 8.57 -2.16 9.24
N LYS A 161 9.64 -1.36 8.98
CA LYS A 161 9.53 0.10 8.84
C LYS A 161 8.58 0.41 7.70
N SER A 162 7.52 1.14 8.00
CA SER A 162 6.38 1.28 7.10
C SER A 162 6.47 2.50 6.20
N ASN A 163 6.25 2.29 4.90
CA ASN A 163 5.99 3.31 3.88
C ASN A 163 4.50 3.38 3.48
N THR A 164 3.61 2.93 4.37
CA THR A 164 2.16 2.91 4.15
C THR A 164 1.42 3.45 5.38
N ASN A 165 0.11 3.23 5.45
CA ASN A 165 -0.71 3.50 6.64
C ASN A 165 -0.97 2.24 7.49
N PHE A 166 -0.07 1.29 7.46
CA PHE A 166 -0.06 0.10 8.33
C PHE A 166 1.38 -0.36 8.55
N THR A 167 1.61 -1.15 9.58
CA THR A 167 2.88 -1.85 9.80
C THR A 167 2.66 -3.36 9.86
N PHE A 168 3.74 -4.12 9.80
CA PHE A 168 3.74 -5.57 9.86
C PHE A 168 4.65 -5.99 11.02
N ILE A 169 4.07 -6.61 12.06
CA ILE A 169 4.71 -6.89 13.33
C ILE A 169 4.79 -8.41 13.53
N GLN A 170 5.95 -8.91 13.93
CA GLN A 170 6.10 -10.28 14.38
C GLN A 170 5.62 -10.38 15.83
N THR A 171 4.37 -10.74 16.00
CA THR A 171 3.73 -10.88 17.31
C THR A 171 4.07 -12.20 18.01
N GLY A 172 4.63 -13.17 17.27
CA GLY A 172 4.87 -14.54 17.76
C GLY A 172 3.57 -15.33 18.00
N MET A 173 2.44 -14.78 17.63
CA MET A 173 1.12 -15.34 17.83
C MET A 173 0.40 -15.54 16.49
N ASP A 174 -0.40 -16.59 16.40
CA ASP A 174 -1.33 -16.77 15.29
C ASP A 174 -2.28 -15.58 15.16
N ASN A 175 -2.46 -15.09 13.94
CA ASN A 175 -3.18 -13.84 13.70
C ASN A 175 -4.70 -13.97 14.02
N GLU A 176 -5.33 -15.14 13.88
CA GLU A 176 -6.74 -15.34 14.26
C GLU A 176 -6.91 -15.29 15.78
N THR A 177 -5.96 -15.87 16.51
CA THR A 177 -5.89 -15.78 17.96
C THR A 177 -5.73 -14.33 18.42
N LEU A 178 -4.80 -13.58 17.80
CA LEU A 178 -4.63 -12.15 18.10
C LEU A 178 -5.91 -11.35 17.81
N GLN A 179 -6.56 -11.60 16.67
CA GLN A 179 -7.82 -10.93 16.31
C GLN A 179 -8.91 -11.20 17.33
N SER A 180 -9.08 -12.45 17.73
CA SER A 180 -10.09 -12.86 18.70
C SER A 180 -9.88 -12.17 20.05
N GLN A 181 -8.65 -12.25 20.56
CA GLN A 181 -8.31 -11.68 21.87
C GLN A 181 -8.34 -10.15 21.88
N MET A 182 -7.83 -9.48 20.83
CA MET A 182 -7.92 -8.02 20.68
C MET A 182 -9.37 -7.56 20.53
N GLY A 183 -10.22 -8.39 19.90
CA GLY A 183 -11.65 -8.15 19.76
C GLY A 183 -12.39 -8.01 21.09
N GLU A 184 -11.94 -8.71 22.15
CA GLU A 184 -12.51 -8.56 23.51
C GLU A 184 -12.33 -7.16 24.09
N TYR A 185 -11.32 -6.41 23.58
CA TYR A 185 -11.04 -5.02 23.93
C TYR A 185 -11.56 -4.02 22.89
N GLY A 186 -12.38 -4.48 21.92
CA GLY A 186 -12.94 -3.63 20.88
C GLY A 186 -11.94 -3.24 19.77
N ILE A 187 -10.80 -3.95 19.68
CA ILE A 187 -9.75 -3.67 18.70
C ILE A 187 -9.83 -4.70 17.56
N LEU A 188 -10.09 -4.22 16.34
CA LEU A 188 -10.10 -5.06 15.14
C LEU A 188 -8.73 -4.97 14.45
N THR A 189 -7.98 -6.07 14.45
CA THR A 189 -6.71 -6.19 13.74
C THR A 189 -6.88 -6.64 12.29
N GLY A 190 -5.80 -6.63 11.50
CA GLY A 190 -5.82 -6.99 10.09
C GLY A 190 -6.16 -8.47 9.85
N ARG A 191 -6.65 -8.76 8.64
CA ARG A 191 -6.92 -10.16 8.21
C ARG A 191 -5.65 -10.99 8.13
N ASN A 192 -5.81 -12.30 7.95
CA ASN A 192 -4.71 -13.22 7.66
C ASN A 192 -4.03 -12.90 6.31
N PHE A 193 -2.72 -13.06 6.27
CA PHE A 193 -1.88 -12.93 5.08
C PHE A 193 -0.94 -14.14 4.96
N PRO A 194 -1.41 -15.29 4.43
CA PRO A 194 -0.54 -16.44 4.24
C PRO A 194 0.69 -16.10 3.36
N PRO A 195 1.87 -16.65 3.65
CA PRO A 195 2.17 -17.64 4.69
C PRO A 195 2.53 -17.03 6.07
N PHE A 196 2.34 -15.72 6.28
CA PHE A 196 2.85 -15.00 7.46
C PHE A 196 1.92 -15.05 8.68
N ASN A 197 0.71 -15.57 8.56
CA ASN A 197 -0.35 -15.51 9.56
C ASN A 197 -0.07 -16.21 10.89
N ASN A 198 0.93 -17.09 10.97
CA ASN A 198 1.25 -17.82 12.21
C ASN A 198 2.05 -16.99 13.22
N GLU A 199 2.73 -15.94 12.77
CA GLU A 199 3.63 -15.15 13.63
C GLU A 199 3.54 -13.65 13.39
N TRP A 200 2.99 -13.23 12.24
CA TRP A 200 2.98 -11.84 11.82
C TRP A 200 1.57 -11.31 11.68
N SER A 201 1.37 -10.10 12.14
CA SER A 201 0.10 -9.40 12.02
C SER A 201 0.28 -8.03 11.38
N ARG A 202 -0.64 -7.68 10.48
CA ARG A 202 -0.71 -6.35 9.89
C ARG A 202 -1.58 -5.45 10.76
N ILE A 203 -0.99 -4.39 11.31
CA ILE A 203 -1.66 -3.39 12.13
C ILE A 203 -1.84 -2.12 11.31
N SER A 204 -3.08 -1.77 11.00
CA SER A 204 -3.42 -0.51 10.34
C SER A 204 -3.31 0.66 11.31
N MET A 205 -2.72 1.76 10.84
CA MET A 205 -2.66 2.98 11.64
C MET A 205 -4.04 3.64 11.70
N SER A 206 -4.48 3.94 12.90
CA SER A 206 -5.63 4.77 13.21
C SER A 206 -5.15 6.11 13.76
N LYS A 207 -6.02 6.87 14.41
CA LYS A 207 -5.63 8.11 15.09
C LYS A 207 -4.62 7.83 16.22
N PRO A 208 -3.72 8.78 16.54
CA PRO A 208 -2.72 8.58 17.60
C PRO A 208 -3.33 8.07 18.92
N GLU A 209 -4.46 8.64 19.36
CA GLU A 209 -5.14 8.28 20.60
C GLU A 209 -5.63 6.82 20.59
N GLU A 210 -6.09 6.33 19.44
CA GLU A 210 -6.52 4.94 19.27
C GLU A 210 -5.32 3.99 19.22
N MET A 211 -4.18 4.44 18.66
CA MET A 211 -2.94 3.67 18.71
C MET A 211 -2.31 3.63 20.11
N GLU A 212 -2.45 4.69 20.92
CA GLU A 212 -2.07 4.67 22.33
C GLU A 212 -2.90 3.62 23.11
N TYR A 213 -4.21 3.57 22.86
CA TYR A 213 -5.07 2.53 23.44
C TYR A 213 -4.66 1.13 22.99
N PHE A 214 -4.41 0.92 21.69
CA PHE A 214 -3.88 -0.35 21.18
C PHE A 214 -2.61 -0.76 21.91
N VAL A 215 -1.65 0.15 22.06
CA VAL A 215 -0.37 -0.10 22.77
C VAL A 215 -0.60 -0.45 24.22
N GLN A 216 -1.49 0.27 24.91
CA GLN A 216 -1.84 -0.02 26.30
C GLN A 216 -2.40 -1.43 26.46
N VAL A 217 -3.36 -1.82 25.63
CA VAL A 217 -3.97 -3.17 25.65
C VAL A 217 -2.91 -4.22 25.33
N TYR A 218 -2.09 -3.99 24.28
CA TYR A 218 -1.05 -4.94 23.89
C TYR A 218 -0.07 -5.19 25.03
N LYS A 219 0.47 -4.14 25.64
CA LYS A 219 1.43 -4.25 26.77
C LYS A 219 0.83 -4.91 28.02
N THR A 220 -0.46 -4.78 28.24
CA THR A 220 -1.11 -5.33 29.43
C THR A 220 -1.43 -6.82 29.29
N HIS A 221 -1.74 -7.28 28.09
CA HIS A 221 -2.36 -8.59 27.89
C HIS A 221 -1.60 -9.53 26.95
N PHE A 222 -0.60 -9.03 26.21
CA PHE A 222 0.10 -9.80 25.16
C PHE A 222 1.64 -9.82 25.31
N THR A 223 2.13 -9.55 26.49
CA THR A 223 3.58 -9.60 26.85
C THR A 223 3.89 -10.66 27.87
#